data_16f15caea19668708be2f252ef6d3770
#
_entry.id   16f15caea19668708be2f252ef6d3770
#
_cell.length_a   1.000
_cell.length_b   1.000
_cell.length_c   1.000
_cell.angle_alpha   90.00
_cell.angle_beta   90.00
_cell.angle_gamma   90.00
#
_symmetry.space_group_name_H-M   'P 1'
#
loop_
_entity.id
_entity.type
_entity.pdbx_description
1 polymer ?
#
loop_
_entity_poly.entity_id
_entity_poly.type
_entity_poly.pdbx_seq_one_letter_code
_entity_poly.pdbx_strand_id
1 'polypeptide(L)'
;TVAKQEKEQESLVSLRRNLGDNLHLGALYKYRVNDFDETIERLPELKLSLYQQPVFDSGLYMDLQAAAANLRRRSADGTSDTPRHGRLDLYNGWSYPLDWLSPYLEVRPWTFARYTGYEKVLDPSRDFTDRTAFGSGVTVSQQWSKTFPATGGGALSELFGVDSFKHLVVPEVSYLNVFSSDLSPGETFGIDEVDSFDVTQRVSLSLRQALVSRFNREDGGQMERPLLGRRNVALKQSSFRRHHLLDSEVSLVFYPQGERDNGGEDLSLLFLDHTLRASESLSLRSWIALDPNDGFSDERMDNSIRAEVVPGLFSATLGNVNAKAVGAGEDSNFVYGLLSLYPQEKWRAQFYYARNIQSEKDSEVSFTLGRVFHRYALFFEYSFDAGEDDNQTFSINFRPVGFAGAGPRSWSRW
;
A
#
# COMPACT_ATOMS: atom_id res chain seq x y z
N THR A 1 16.08 -4.37 -1.84
CA THR A 1 15.25 -4.00 -0.65
C THR A 1 13.75 -4.29 -0.82
N VAL A 2 13.20 -4.35 -2.03
CA VAL A 2 11.79 -4.75 -2.24
C VAL A 2 11.57 -6.22 -1.89
N ALA A 3 12.56 -7.07 -2.13
CA ALA A 3 12.52 -8.49 -1.76
C ALA A 3 12.69 -8.74 -0.25
N LYS A 4 13.38 -7.83 0.46
CA LYS A 4 13.57 -7.94 1.92
C LYS A 4 12.34 -7.54 2.76
N GLN A 5 11.32 -6.91 2.19
CA GLN A 5 10.15 -6.43 2.94
C GLN A 5 9.24 -7.52 3.52
N GLU A 6 9.46 -8.79 3.24
CA GLU A 6 8.58 -9.87 3.68
C GLU A 6 9.26 -10.94 4.55
N LYS A 7 10.53 -10.77 4.91
CA LYS A 7 11.25 -11.74 5.77
C LYS A 7 10.96 -11.60 7.27
N GLU A 8 10.30 -10.53 7.70
CA GLU A 8 9.94 -10.34 9.10
C GLU A 8 8.82 -11.30 9.50
N GLN A 9 9.15 -12.36 10.20
CA GLN A 9 8.18 -13.27 10.78
C GLN A 9 7.52 -12.61 11.98
N GLU A 10 6.36 -12.02 11.76
CA GLU A 10 5.56 -11.41 12.82
C GLU A 10 4.73 -12.46 13.56
N SER A 11 4.89 -12.52 14.88
CA SER A 11 4.04 -13.33 15.74
C SER A 11 2.97 -12.46 16.36
N LEU A 12 1.74 -12.60 15.88
CA LEU A 12 0.62 -11.78 16.33
C LEU A 12 -0.69 -12.53 16.40
N VAL A 13 -1.56 -12.07 17.30
CA VAL A 13 -2.98 -12.45 17.35
C VAL A 13 -3.80 -11.19 17.17
N SER A 14 -4.70 -11.16 16.21
CA SER A 14 -5.59 -10.03 15.98
C SER A 14 -7.06 -10.48 15.98
N LEU A 15 -7.89 -9.69 16.65
CA LEU A 15 -9.35 -9.83 16.64
C LEU A 15 -9.93 -8.54 16.07
N ARG A 16 -10.84 -8.65 15.11
CA ARG A 16 -11.53 -7.50 14.53
C ARG A 16 -13.02 -7.80 14.45
N ARG A 17 -13.83 -6.81 14.81
CA ARG A 17 -15.29 -6.86 14.72
C ARG A 17 -15.83 -5.57 14.15
N ASN A 18 -16.64 -5.69 13.13
CA ASN A 18 -17.42 -4.58 12.59
C ASN A 18 -18.76 -4.53 13.32
N LEU A 19 -19.11 -3.37 13.84
CA LEU A 19 -20.37 -3.08 14.53
C LEU A 19 -21.19 -2.11 13.68
N GLY A 20 -21.72 -2.63 12.55
CA GLY A 20 -22.33 -1.81 11.50
C GLY A 20 -21.33 -1.43 10.40
N ASP A 21 -21.70 -0.43 9.59
CA ASP A 21 -20.93 -0.06 8.39
C ASP A 21 -19.70 0.80 8.71
N ASN A 22 -19.77 1.62 9.76
CA ASN A 22 -18.80 2.67 10.04
C ASN A 22 -17.99 2.44 11.31
N LEU A 23 -18.43 1.55 12.23
CA LEU A 23 -17.79 1.32 13.52
C LEU A 23 -17.01 0.00 13.53
N HIS A 24 -15.73 0.10 13.86
CA HIS A 24 -14.80 -1.03 13.89
C HIS A 24 -14.11 -1.13 15.25
N LEU A 25 -14.10 -2.34 15.81
CA LEU A 25 -13.32 -2.69 16.99
C LEU A 25 -12.17 -3.59 16.60
N GLY A 26 -10.99 -3.34 17.16
CA GLY A 26 -9.80 -4.15 16.97
C GLY A 26 -9.08 -4.42 18.28
N ALA A 27 -8.53 -5.61 18.42
CA ALA A 27 -7.57 -5.96 19.45
C ALA A 27 -6.39 -6.64 18.75
N LEU A 28 -5.18 -6.22 19.10
CA LEU A 28 -3.94 -6.76 18.56
C LEU A 28 -3.01 -7.11 19.71
N TYR A 29 -2.45 -8.31 19.66
CA TYR A 29 -1.37 -8.73 20.52
C TYR A 29 -0.22 -9.18 19.63
N LYS A 30 0.85 -8.39 19.58
CA LYS A 30 2.06 -8.65 18.78
C LYS A 30 3.24 -8.73 19.72
N TYR A 31 3.97 -9.83 19.66
CA TYR A 31 5.14 -10.06 20.49
C TYR A 31 6.29 -10.65 19.69
N ARG A 32 7.50 -10.46 20.17
CA ARG A 32 8.72 -10.99 19.57
C ARG A 32 8.91 -12.44 19.98
N VAL A 33 9.21 -13.32 19.02
CA VAL A 33 9.48 -14.74 19.26
C VAL A 33 10.97 -15.06 19.09
N ASN A 34 11.66 -14.33 18.22
CA ASN A 34 13.07 -14.51 17.95
C ASN A 34 13.84 -13.21 18.21
N ASP A 35 15.16 -13.30 18.36
CA ASP A 35 16.04 -12.15 18.65
C ASP A 35 16.78 -11.64 17.40
N PHE A 36 16.41 -12.09 16.20
CA PHE A 36 17.11 -11.75 14.97
C PHE A 36 16.65 -10.44 14.34
N ASP A 37 15.39 -10.05 14.54
CA ASP A 37 14.80 -8.89 13.91
C ASP A 37 14.35 -7.82 14.91
N GLU A 38 14.45 -6.56 14.52
CA GLU A 38 13.83 -5.47 15.26
C GLU A 38 12.31 -5.61 15.20
N THR A 39 11.65 -5.52 16.34
CA THR A 39 10.19 -5.69 16.42
C THR A 39 9.57 -4.68 17.37
N ILE A 40 8.47 -4.08 16.94
CA ILE A 40 7.59 -3.29 17.79
C ILE A 40 6.55 -4.22 18.41
N GLU A 41 6.69 -4.49 19.70
CA GLU A 41 5.71 -5.25 20.48
C GLU A 41 4.50 -4.38 20.83
N ARG A 42 3.29 -4.95 20.72
CA ARG A 42 2.00 -4.34 21.09
C ARG A 42 1.27 -5.28 22.04
N LEU A 43 1.26 -4.99 23.34
CA LEU A 43 1.01 -5.97 24.40
C LEU A 43 -0.01 -5.50 25.45
N PRO A 44 -1.32 -5.40 25.21
CA PRO A 44 -2.05 -5.42 23.94
C PRO A 44 -2.19 -4.02 23.31
N GLU A 45 -2.77 -3.95 22.12
CA GLU A 45 -3.35 -2.74 21.54
C GLU A 45 -4.85 -2.96 21.34
N LEU A 46 -5.65 -2.02 21.80
CA LEU A 46 -7.10 -1.95 21.58
C LEU A 46 -7.40 -0.73 20.72
N LYS A 47 -8.19 -0.88 19.68
CA LYS A 47 -8.55 0.20 18.76
C LYS A 47 -10.04 0.21 18.49
N LEU A 48 -10.63 1.39 18.63
CA LEU A 48 -11.97 1.75 18.18
C LEU A 48 -11.84 2.72 17.03
N SER A 49 -12.53 2.49 15.92
CA SER A 49 -12.54 3.42 14.78
C SER A 49 -13.96 3.60 14.26
N LEU A 50 -14.36 4.84 14.15
CA LEU A 50 -15.59 5.26 13.51
C LEU A 50 -15.22 6.15 12.33
N TYR A 51 -15.63 5.76 11.12
CA TYR A 51 -15.25 6.47 9.89
C TYR A 51 -16.46 7.08 9.21
N GLN A 52 -16.33 8.32 8.76
CA GLN A 52 -17.30 9.03 7.94
C GLN A 52 -18.75 8.90 8.48
N GLN A 53 -18.89 9.02 9.78
CA GLN A 53 -20.21 8.99 10.42
C GLN A 53 -20.94 10.28 10.11
N PRO A 54 -22.09 10.26 9.39
CA PRO A 54 -22.89 11.45 9.21
C PRO A 54 -23.45 11.93 10.55
N VAL A 55 -23.36 13.24 10.78
CA VAL A 55 -23.88 13.88 11.99
C VAL A 55 -25.26 14.41 11.69
N PHE A 56 -26.27 13.60 11.99
CA PHE A 56 -27.67 13.89 11.64
C PHE A 56 -27.80 14.19 10.12
N ASP A 57 -28.70 15.06 9.74
CA ASP A 57 -28.91 15.52 8.35
C ASP A 57 -28.14 16.81 8.03
N SER A 58 -27.05 17.09 8.76
CA SER A 58 -26.31 18.35 8.61
C SER A 58 -25.36 18.40 7.41
N GLY A 59 -25.08 17.27 6.77
CA GLY A 59 -24.02 17.15 5.76
C GLY A 59 -22.60 17.10 6.36
N LEU A 60 -22.48 17.19 7.67
CA LEU A 60 -21.21 17.07 8.39
C LEU A 60 -20.88 15.61 8.64
N TYR A 61 -19.63 15.23 8.45
CA TYR A 61 -19.11 13.89 8.73
C TYR A 61 -18.08 13.95 9.86
N MET A 62 -18.12 12.95 10.71
CA MET A 62 -17.19 12.79 11.83
C MET A 62 -16.39 11.51 11.71
N ASP A 63 -15.10 11.60 11.96
CA ASP A 63 -14.17 10.48 12.16
C ASP A 63 -13.73 10.47 13.62
N LEU A 64 -13.79 9.30 14.26
CA LEU A 64 -13.29 9.11 15.62
C LEU A 64 -12.38 7.89 15.66
N GLN A 65 -11.19 8.04 16.23
CA GLN A 65 -10.31 6.91 16.51
C GLN A 65 -9.86 7.01 17.96
N ALA A 66 -9.93 5.90 18.68
CA ALA A 66 -9.40 5.76 20.01
C ALA A 66 -8.55 4.50 20.07
N ALA A 67 -7.32 4.61 20.53
CA ALA A 67 -6.40 3.49 20.68
C ALA A 67 -5.75 3.53 22.04
N ALA A 68 -5.70 2.38 22.71
CA ALA A 68 -4.93 2.18 23.94
C ALA A 68 -3.94 1.05 23.68
N ALA A 69 -2.67 1.29 23.89
CA ALA A 69 -1.62 0.33 23.57
C ALA A 69 -0.55 0.30 24.68
N ASN A 70 -0.01 -0.89 24.91
CA ASN A 70 1.21 -1.08 25.68
C ASN A 70 2.32 -1.45 24.68
N LEU A 71 3.31 -0.57 24.53
CA LEU A 71 4.28 -0.58 23.45
C LEU A 71 5.69 -0.85 23.97
N ARG A 72 6.50 -1.51 23.15
CA ARG A 72 7.93 -1.67 23.35
C ARG A 72 8.63 -1.89 22.02
N ARG A 73 9.73 -1.20 21.76
CA ARG A 73 10.64 -1.53 20.67
C ARG A 73 11.70 -2.52 21.20
N ARG A 74 11.94 -3.56 20.43
CA ARG A 74 12.99 -4.56 20.66
C ARG A 74 13.93 -4.56 19.47
N SER A 75 15.16 -4.10 19.67
CA SER A 75 16.19 -4.14 18.64
C SER A 75 16.80 -5.54 18.50
N ALA A 76 17.36 -5.86 17.33
CA ALA A 76 17.98 -7.17 17.08
C ALA A 76 19.19 -7.40 18.02
N ASP A 77 19.95 -6.36 18.31
CA ASP A 77 21.14 -6.39 19.14
C ASP A 77 20.88 -6.10 20.64
N GLY A 78 19.65 -5.77 21.00
CA GLY A 78 19.24 -5.39 22.35
C GLY A 78 19.76 -4.03 22.83
N THR A 79 20.51 -3.29 22.02
CA THR A 79 21.14 -2.01 22.41
C THR A 79 20.17 -0.84 22.37
N SER A 80 19.16 -0.88 21.51
CA SER A 80 18.17 0.17 21.28
C SER A 80 16.77 -0.21 21.78
N ASP A 81 16.69 -1.12 22.74
CA ASP A 81 15.43 -1.52 23.37
C ASP A 81 14.78 -0.35 24.11
N THR A 82 13.50 -0.10 23.88
CA THR A 82 12.76 0.88 24.69
C THR A 82 12.13 0.24 25.93
N PRO A 83 11.91 1.00 27.00
CA PRO A 83 11.10 0.51 28.11
C PRO A 83 9.67 0.24 27.63
N ARG A 84 8.98 -0.69 28.30
CA ARG A 84 7.55 -0.87 28.11
C ARG A 84 6.82 0.37 28.61
N HIS A 85 5.91 0.89 27.80
CA HIS A 85 5.13 2.08 28.15
C HIS A 85 3.73 2.02 27.57
N GLY A 86 2.80 2.59 28.32
CA GLY A 86 1.40 2.78 27.92
C GLY A 86 1.24 4.02 27.05
N ARG A 87 0.38 3.92 26.04
CA ARG A 87 -0.06 5.06 25.21
C ARG A 87 -1.56 5.02 25.00
N LEU A 88 -2.21 6.17 25.18
CA LEU A 88 -3.59 6.43 24.81
C LEU A 88 -3.60 7.45 23.67
N ASP A 89 -4.25 7.15 22.58
CA ASP A 89 -4.39 8.05 21.42
C ASP A 89 -5.86 8.25 21.07
N LEU A 90 -6.28 9.49 21.01
CA LEU A 90 -7.64 9.91 20.66
C LEU A 90 -7.57 10.89 19.49
N TYR A 91 -8.19 10.55 18.39
CA TYR A 91 -8.32 11.40 17.20
C TYR A 91 -9.80 11.68 16.94
N ASN A 92 -10.12 12.94 16.70
CA ASN A 92 -11.45 13.37 16.30
C ASN A 92 -11.34 14.31 15.09
N GLY A 93 -11.86 13.87 13.95
CA GLY A 93 -11.87 14.61 12.71
C GLY A 93 -13.28 15.00 12.29
N TRP A 94 -13.41 16.11 11.58
CA TRP A 94 -14.65 16.63 11.03
C TRP A 94 -14.44 17.06 9.60
N SER A 95 -15.37 16.72 8.72
CA SER A 95 -15.32 17.16 7.32
C SER A 95 -16.70 17.53 6.81
N TYR A 96 -16.77 18.49 5.89
CA TYR A 96 -18.00 18.99 5.32
C TYR A 96 -17.88 19.08 3.80
N PRO A 97 -18.35 18.09 3.02
CA PRO A 97 -18.38 18.17 1.57
C PRO A 97 -19.31 19.28 1.09
N LEU A 98 -18.84 20.14 0.19
CA LEU A 98 -19.61 21.24 -0.40
C LEU A 98 -20.21 20.82 -1.75
N ASP A 99 -21.03 19.76 -1.75
CA ASP A 99 -21.59 19.14 -2.95
C ASP A 99 -22.51 20.06 -3.76
N TRP A 100 -23.00 21.12 -3.12
CA TRP A 100 -23.87 22.13 -3.72
C TRP A 100 -23.14 23.09 -4.69
N LEU A 101 -21.81 23.17 -4.65
CA LEU A 101 -21.04 24.05 -5.52
C LEU A 101 -21.09 23.61 -6.98
N SER A 102 -20.94 22.32 -7.24
CA SER A 102 -20.98 21.74 -8.57
C SER A 102 -20.99 20.21 -8.49
N PRO A 103 -21.71 19.51 -9.39
CA PRO A 103 -21.65 18.05 -9.44
C PRO A 103 -20.31 17.49 -9.92
N TYR A 104 -19.40 18.33 -10.40
CA TYR A 104 -18.09 17.95 -10.92
C TYR A 104 -16.92 18.41 -10.04
N LEU A 105 -17.18 19.35 -9.11
CA LEU A 105 -16.17 19.92 -8.22
C LEU A 105 -16.50 19.51 -6.79
N GLU A 106 -15.64 18.71 -6.18
CA GLU A 106 -15.71 18.40 -4.77
C GLU A 106 -14.77 19.35 -4.01
N VAL A 107 -15.33 20.08 -3.06
CA VAL A 107 -14.59 20.91 -2.12
C VAL A 107 -14.92 20.41 -0.72
N ARG A 108 -13.94 19.91 0.00
CA ARG A 108 -14.13 19.32 1.32
C ARG A 108 -13.18 19.96 2.34
N PRO A 109 -13.61 21.01 3.05
CA PRO A 109 -12.91 21.47 4.23
C PRO A 109 -13.00 20.42 5.35
N TRP A 110 -11.94 20.34 6.15
CA TRP A 110 -11.87 19.45 7.28
C TRP A 110 -10.99 20.01 8.38
N THR A 111 -11.21 19.52 9.61
CA THR A 111 -10.42 19.88 10.78
C THR A 111 -10.32 18.67 11.71
N PHE A 112 -9.30 18.66 12.55
CA PHE A 112 -9.18 17.62 13.56
C PHE A 112 -8.54 18.13 14.84
N ALA A 113 -8.81 17.37 15.93
CA ALA A 113 -8.09 17.44 17.18
C ALA A 113 -7.55 16.05 17.50
N ARG A 114 -6.36 15.99 18.07
CA ARG A 114 -5.73 14.75 18.51
C ARG A 114 -5.17 14.94 19.92
N TYR A 115 -5.41 13.96 20.77
CA TYR A 115 -4.82 13.87 22.10
C TYR A 115 -4.08 12.55 22.22
N THR A 116 -2.81 12.59 22.64
CA THR A 116 -2.00 11.39 22.86
C THR A 116 -1.37 11.47 24.24
N GLY A 117 -1.73 10.57 25.15
CA GLY A 117 -1.12 10.45 26.47
C GLY A 117 -0.09 9.33 26.49
N TYR A 118 1.08 9.61 27.04
CA TYR A 118 2.22 8.70 27.18
C TYR A 118 2.50 8.45 28.65
N GLU A 119 2.57 7.20 29.06
CA GLU A 119 3.02 6.83 30.40
C GLU A 119 4.49 7.19 30.61
N LYS A 120 5.33 7.03 29.57
CA LYS A 120 6.75 7.36 29.57
C LYS A 120 7.16 7.96 28.22
N VAL A 121 8.13 8.84 28.28
CA VAL A 121 8.80 9.47 27.13
C VAL A 121 10.32 9.30 27.25
N LEU A 122 11.09 9.83 26.30
CA LEU A 122 12.56 9.72 26.33
C LEU A 122 13.19 10.38 27.57
N ASP A 123 12.58 11.45 28.08
CA ASP A 123 13.02 12.07 29.33
C ASP A 123 12.50 11.27 30.54
N PRO A 124 13.38 10.54 31.26
CA PRO A 124 12.98 9.70 32.38
C PRO A 124 12.48 10.49 33.61
N SER A 125 12.64 11.81 33.63
CA SER A 125 12.15 12.68 34.71
C SER A 125 10.65 12.98 34.56
N ARG A 126 10.02 12.65 33.43
CA ARG A 126 8.61 12.86 33.12
C ARG A 126 7.86 11.53 33.23
N ASP A 127 7.09 11.34 34.28
CA ASP A 127 6.31 10.10 34.50
C ASP A 127 5.07 10.00 33.58
N PHE A 128 4.42 11.12 33.29
CA PHE A 128 3.28 11.18 32.37
C PHE A 128 3.38 12.44 31.56
N THR A 129 3.23 12.29 30.24
CA THR A 129 3.28 13.41 29.30
C THR A 129 2.16 13.24 28.28
N ASP A 130 1.53 14.32 27.91
CA ASP A 130 0.50 14.32 26.89
C ASP A 130 0.90 15.24 25.74
N ARG A 131 0.30 14.97 24.60
CA ARG A 131 0.39 15.78 23.39
C ARG A 131 -1.00 16.10 22.89
N THR A 132 -1.26 17.38 22.69
CA THR A 132 -2.47 17.88 22.05
C THR A 132 -2.12 18.51 20.72
N ALA A 133 -2.78 18.12 19.68
CA ALA A 133 -2.55 18.64 18.34
C ALA A 133 -3.85 19.03 17.65
N PHE A 134 -3.80 20.13 16.91
CA PHE A 134 -4.91 20.64 16.12
C PHE A 134 -4.46 20.90 14.69
N GLY A 135 -5.32 20.59 13.75
CA GLY A 135 -5.04 20.87 12.34
C GLY A 135 -6.32 21.08 11.54
N SER A 136 -6.16 21.70 10.42
CA SER A 136 -7.24 21.91 9.45
C SER A 136 -6.71 21.87 8.03
N GLY A 137 -7.63 21.70 7.10
CA GLY A 137 -7.27 21.68 5.69
C GLY A 137 -8.49 21.74 4.79
N VAL A 138 -8.20 21.71 3.51
CA VAL A 138 -9.22 21.64 2.47
C VAL A 138 -8.70 20.74 1.36
N THR A 139 -9.55 19.86 0.88
CA THR A 139 -9.30 19.06 -0.32
C THR A 139 -10.23 19.55 -1.42
N VAL A 140 -9.67 19.81 -2.59
CA VAL A 140 -10.39 20.22 -3.79
C VAL A 140 -10.07 19.23 -4.89
N SER A 141 -11.07 18.56 -5.43
CA SER A 141 -10.91 17.66 -6.57
C SER A 141 -11.96 17.91 -7.62
N GLN A 142 -11.60 17.65 -8.88
CA GLN A 142 -12.50 17.77 -10.01
C GLN A 142 -12.42 16.53 -10.88
N GLN A 143 -13.56 15.97 -11.24
CA GLN A 143 -13.61 14.81 -12.11
C GLN A 143 -14.01 15.19 -13.52
N TRP A 144 -13.11 14.95 -14.47
CA TRP A 144 -13.41 15.05 -15.89
C TRP A 144 -13.48 13.67 -16.53
N SER A 145 -14.43 13.50 -17.44
CA SER A 145 -14.49 12.26 -18.21
C SER A 145 -14.93 12.53 -19.63
N LYS A 146 -14.31 11.83 -20.58
CA LYS A 146 -14.70 11.85 -21.98
C LYS A 146 -14.70 10.43 -22.54
N THR A 147 -15.75 10.10 -23.26
CA THR A 147 -15.85 8.81 -23.96
C THR A 147 -15.54 9.04 -25.42
N PHE A 148 -14.63 8.24 -25.95
CA PHE A 148 -14.21 8.23 -27.35
C PHE A 148 -14.73 6.93 -27.97
N PRO A 149 -15.53 6.99 -29.03
CA PRO A 149 -15.90 5.79 -29.78
C PRO A 149 -14.65 5.24 -30.50
N ALA A 150 -14.48 3.94 -30.47
CA ALA A 150 -13.41 3.26 -31.20
C ALA A 150 -13.78 3.03 -32.68
N THR A 151 -14.75 3.79 -33.22
CA THR A 151 -15.20 3.69 -34.59
C THR A 151 -14.15 4.20 -35.56
N GLY A 152 -13.72 3.35 -36.49
CA GLY A 152 -12.82 3.72 -37.58
C GLY A 152 -11.59 2.85 -37.81
N GLY A 153 -11.54 1.65 -37.26
CA GLY A 153 -10.46 0.69 -37.62
C GLY A 153 -9.05 1.16 -37.23
N GLY A 154 -8.93 1.95 -36.15
CA GLY A 154 -7.63 2.30 -35.62
C GLY A 154 -6.95 1.05 -35.05
N ALA A 155 -5.62 0.93 -35.23
CA ALA A 155 -4.83 -0.20 -34.77
C ALA A 155 -5.10 -0.62 -33.30
N LEU A 156 -5.46 0.34 -32.44
CA LEU A 156 -5.82 0.06 -31.04
C LEU A 156 -7.18 -0.62 -30.89
N SER A 157 -8.19 -0.26 -31.70
CA SER A 157 -9.52 -0.89 -31.63
C SER A 157 -9.47 -2.33 -32.17
N GLU A 158 -8.70 -2.58 -33.21
CA GLU A 158 -8.49 -3.92 -33.75
C GLU A 158 -7.65 -4.78 -32.82
N LEU A 159 -6.56 -4.22 -32.26
CA LEU A 159 -5.66 -4.94 -31.36
C LEU A 159 -6.34 -5.34 -30.04
N PHE A 160 -7.22 -4.52 -29.52
CA PHE A 160 -7.84 -4.73 -28.21
C PHE A 160 -9.35 -5.12 -28.29
N GLY A 161 -9.93 -5.17 -29.49
CA GLY A 161 -11.35 -5.52 -29.68
C GLY A 161 -12.31 -4.60 -28.92
N VAL A 162 -12.05 -3.28 -28.89
CA VAL A 162 -12.72 -2.30 -28.02
C VAL A 162 -13.66 -1.41 -28.82
N ASP A 163 -14.89 -1.24 -28.33
CA ASP A 163 -15.89 -0.34 -28.96
C ASP A 163 -15.73 1.12 -28.57
N SER A 164 -15.30 1.37 -27.36
CA SER A 164 -15.12 2.74 -26.85
C SER A 164 -14.13 2.78 -25.68
N PHE A 165 -13.52 3.95 -25.53
CA PHE A 165 -12.63 4.28 -24.42
C PHE A 165 -13.25 5.41 -23.61
N LYS A 166 -13.27 5.26 -22.29
CA LYS A 166 -13.59 6.34 -21.36
C LYS A 166 -12.28 6.77 -20.67
N HIS A 167 -11.87 8.01 -20.94
CA HIS A 167 -10.78 8.64 -20.22
C HIS A 167 -11.36 9.40 -19.02
N LEU A 168 -10.83 9.11 -17.86
CA LEU A 168 -11.15 9.74 -16.59
C LEU A 168 -9.92 10.48 -16.11
N VAL A 169 -10.05 11.74 -15.71
CA VAL A 169 -8.98 12.58 -15.16
C VAL A 169 -9.49 13.24 -13.90
N VAL A 170 -8.74 13.09 -12.81
CA VAL A 170 -9.09 13.63 -11.49
C VAL A 170 -7.87 14.37 -10.92
N PRO A 171 -7.73 15.69 -11.19
CA PRO A 171 -6.82 16.52 -10.42
C PRO A 171 -7.34 16.72 -9.01
N GLU A 172 -6.44 16.73 -8.05
CA GLU A 172 -6.74 16.97 -6.64
C GLU A 172 -5.65 17.86 -6.03
N VAL A 173 -6.09 18.83 -5.26
CA VAL A 173 -5.24 19.69 -4.44
C VAL A 173 -5.70 19.57 -3.00
N SER A 174 -4.80 19.24 -2.08
CA SER A 174 -5.10 19.15 -0.66
C SER A 174 -4.13 20.02 0.13
N TYR A 175 -4.67 20.94 0.90
CA TYR A 175 -3.93 21.74 1.86
C TYR A 175 -4.12 21.20 3.26
N LEU A 176 -3.03 21.02 4.00
CA LEU A 176 -3.01 20.66 5.41
C LEU A 176 -2.17 21.69 6.18
N ASN A 177 -2.68 22.09 7.32
CA ASN A 177 -1.93 22.83 8.32
C ASN A 177 -2.20 22.24 9.71
N VAL A 178 -1.17 21.64 10.30
CA VAL A 178 -1.13 21.27 11.72
C VAL A 178 -0.46 22.45 12.42
N PHE A 179 -1.25 23.24 13.13
CA PHE A 179 -0.79 24.53 13.67
C PHE A 179 -0.46 24.48 15.16
N SER A 180 -0.69 23.34 15.81
CA SER A 180 -0.35 23.16 17.21
C SER A 180 0.04 21.70 17.46
N SER A 181 1.17 21.52 18.14
CA SER A 181 1.63 20.27 18.74
C SER A 181 2.59 20.65 19.86
N ASP A 182 2.28 20.26 21.09
CA ASP A 182 2.99 20.67 22.31
C ASP A 182 4.07 19.67 22.76
N LEU A 183 4.22 18.56 22.03
CA LEU A 183 5.29 17.59 22.22
C LEU A 183 5.87 17.19 20.85
N SER A 184 7.18 17.37 20.68
CA SER A 184 7.85 17.03 19.42
C SER A 184 8.11 15.52 19.27
N PRO A 185 8.24 14.99 18.03
CA PRO A 185 8.61 13.59 17.80
C PRO A 185 9.91 13.16 18.47
N GLY A 186 10.89 14.07 18.55
CA GLY A 186 12.19 13.80 19.18
C GLY A 186 12.14 13.60 20.69
N GLU A 187 11.02 13.87 21.35
CA GLU A 187 10.81 13.65 22.78
C GLU A 187 10.12 12.30 23.06
N THR A 188 9.60 11.62 22.03
CA THR A 188 8.94 10.31 22.12
C THR A 188 9.87 9.17 21.74
N PHE A 189 9.45 7.92 21.95
CA PHE A 189 10.25 6.74 21.55
C PHE A 189 10.23 6.46 20.04
N GLY A 190 9.46 7.22 19.23
CA GLY A 190 9.41 7.10 17.79
C GLY A 190 8.93 5.71 17.31
N ILE A 191 7.90 5.14 17.95
CA ILE A 191 7.42 3.77 17.67
C ILE A 191 6.69 3.67 16.33
N ASP A 192 5.82 4.64 16.04
CA ASP A 192 4.98 4.62 14.83
C ASP A 192 4.56 6.03 14.39
N GLU A 193 3.64 6.10 13.41
CA GLU A 193 3.11 7.35 12.87
C GLU A 193 2.45 8.26 13.92
N VAL A 194 1.97 7.68 15.04
CA VAL A 194 1.43 8.49 16.14
C VAL A 194 2.55 9.29 16.76
N ASP A 195 3.68 8.68 17.03
CA ASP A 195 4.83 9.33 17.67
C ASP A 195 5.53 10.35 16.76
N SER A 196 5.56 10.10 15.44
CA SER A 196 6.17 10.97 14.44
C SER A 196 5.30 12.18 14.05
N PHE A 197 4.12 12.32 14.64
CA PHE A 197 3.20 13.41 14.32
C PHE A 197 3.69 14.75 14.88
N ASP A 198 3.76 15.79 14.04
CA ASP A 198 4.26 17.11 14.39
C ASP A 198 3.50 18.24 13.67
N VAL A 199 3.84 19.46 14.04
CA VAL A 199 3.44 20.67 13.30
C VAL A 199 3.96 20.58 11.88
N THR A 200 3.07 20.73 10.91
CA THR A 200 3.42 20.68 9.48
C THR A 200 2.46 21.49 8.64
N GLN A 201 2.99 22.10 7.57
CA GLN A 201 2.19 22.77 6.57
C GLN A 201 2.56 22.22 5.19
N ARG A 202 1.55 21.71 4.46
CA ARG A 202 1.80 21.14 3.13
C ARG A 202 0.64 21.35 2.17
N VAL A 203 0.98 21.45 0.89
CA VAL A 203 0.05 21.40 -0.23
C VAL A 203 0.37 20.15 -1.04
N SER A 204 -0.53 19.18 -1.04
CA SER A 204 -0.40 17.97 -1.85
C SER A 204 -1.13 18.15 -3.17
N LEU A 205 -0.43 17.86 -4.27
CA LEU A 205 -0.95 17.90 -5.63
C LEU A 205 -1.00 16.48 -6.14
N SER A 206 -2.12 16.03 -6.67
CA SER A 206 -2.21 14.74 -7.36
C SER A 206 -3.02 14.83 -8.63
N LEU A 207 -2.65 14.03 -9.62
CA LEU A 207 -3.34 13.86 -10.87
C LEU A 207 -3.55 12.37 -11.11
N ARG A 208 -4.78 11.90 -10.93
CA ARG A 208 -5.15 10.52 -11.24
C ARG A 208 -5.80 10.44 -12.59
N GLN A 209 -5.38 9.48 -13.40
CA GLN A 209 -5.93 9.23 -14.72
C GLN A 209 -6.25 7.74 -14.88
N ALA A 210 -7.38 7.45 -15.49
CA ALA A 210 -7.75 6.10 -15.88
C ALA A 210 -8.30 6.08 -17.31
N LEU A 211 -7.80 5.13 -18.10
CA LEU A 211 -8.35 4.81 -19.41
C LEU A 211 -9.07 3.47 -19.31
N VAL A 212 -10.41 3.52 -19.41
CA VAL A 212 -11.26 2.34 -19.28
C VAL A 212 -11.82 2.00 -20.65
N SER A 213 -11.58 0.79 -21.12
CA SER A 213 -12.17 0.28 -22.34
C SER A 213 -13.50 -0.41 -22.08
N ARG A 214 -14.38 -0.35 -23.04
CA ARG A 214 -15.64 -1.06 -23.09
C ARG A 214 -15.64 -2.01 -24.26
N PHE A 215 -15.85 -3.30 -23.99
CA PHE A 215 -16.01 -4.32 -25.01
C PHE A 215 -17.51 -4.56 -25.23
N ASN A 216 -17.94 -4.49 -26.47
CA ASN A 216 -19.25 -4.99 -26.84
C ASN A 216 -19.09 -6.45 -27.28
N ARG A 217 -19.63 -7.33 -26.51
CA ARG A 217 -19.67 -8.75 -26.87
C ARG A 217 -21.05 -9.00 -27.48
N GLU A 218 -21.20 -8.76 -28.78
CA GLU A 218 -22.43 -9.11 -29.50
C GLU A 218 -22.61 -10.63 -29.64
N ASP A 219 -21.53 -11.38 -29.61
CA ASP A 219 -21.62 -12.82 -29.70
C ASP A 219 -21.69 -13.46 -28.32
N GLY A 220 -22.79 -14.17 -28.05
CA GLY A 220 -22.93 -15.15 -26.99
C GLY A 220 -21.95 -16.34 -27.13
N GLY A 221 -20.78 -16.11 -27.70
CA GLY A 221 -19.67 -17.04 -27.81
C GLY A 221 -19.27 -17.45 -26.40
N GLN A 222 -19.63 -18.67 -26.05
CA GLN A 222 -19.02 -19.37 -24.94
C GLN A 222 -17.51 -19.25 -25.13
N MET A 223 -16.83 -18.61 -24.16
CA MET A 223 -15.40 -18.77 -24.06
C MET A 223 -15.18 -20.26 -23.84
N GLU A 224 -14.78 -20.98 -24.86
CA GLU A 224 -14.22 -22.31 -24.69
C GLU A 224 -13.00 -22.17 -23.82
N ARG A 225 -13.21 -22.33 -22.51
CA ARG A 225 -12.09 -22.56 -21.61
C ARG A 225 -11.46 -23.87 -22.05
N PRO A 226 -10.17 -23.88 -22.38
CA PRO A 226 -9.50 -25.13 -22.73
C PRO A 226 -9.65 -26.08 -21.55
N LEU A 227 -10.37 -27.15 -21.82
CA LEU A 227 -10.28 -28.49 -21.26
C LEU A 227 -9.63 -28.64 -19.88
N LEU A 228 -10.40 -28.41 -18.81
CA LEU A 228 -10.31 -29.23 -17.61
C LEU A 228 -11.62 -29.05 -16.81
N GLY A 229 -12.44 -30.07 -16.88
CA GLY A 229 -13.80 -30.20 -16.39
C GLY A 229 -14.23 -29.34 -15.22
N ARG A 230 -15.12 -28.37 -15.50
CA ARG A 230 -16.00 -27.79 -14.50
C ARG A 230 -17.37 -27.47 -15.08
N ARG A 231 -18.37 -27.80 -14.28
CA ARG A 231 -19.78 -27.52 -14.50
C ARG A 231 -20.01 -26.06 -14.87
N ASN A 232 -20.64 -25.85 -16.01
CA ASN A 232 -21.16 -24.57 -16.47
C ASN A 232 -22.13 -23.99 -15.44
N VAL A 233 -21.68 -23.13 -14.56
CA VAL A 233 -22.56 -22.17 -13.91
C VAL A 233 -22.65 -20.99 -14.89
N ALA A 234 -23.75 -20.97 -15.66
CA ALA A 234 -24.12 -19.85 -16.49
C ALA A 234 -24.49 -18.67 -15.59
N LEU A 235 -23.49 -17.93 -15.13
CA LEU A 235 -23.71 -16.60 -14.61
C LEU A 235 -24.14 -15.76 -15.81
N LYS A 236 -25.38 -15.21 -15.80
CA LYS A 236 -25.80 -14.11 -16.66
C LYS A 236 -24.87 -12.93 -16.40
N GLN A 237 -23.71 -12.93 -17.04
CA GLN A 237 -22.84 -11.76 -17.05
C GLN A 237 -23.47 -10.71 -17.94
N SER A 238 -23.53 -9.46 -17.43
CA SER A 238 -23.87 -8.31 -18.22
C SER A 238 -23.03 -8.29 -19.50
N SER A 239 -23.62 -8.01 -20.64
CA SER A 239 -23.01 -8.00 -21.96
C SER A 239 -21.82 -7.03 -22.13
N PHE A 240 -21.42 -6.33 -21.08
CA PHE A 240 -20.36 -5.33 -21.10
C PHE A 240 -19.28 -5.68 -20.07
N ARG A 241 -18.07 -5.91 -20.55
CA ARG A 241 -16.88 -6.04 -19.71
C ARG A 241 -16.11 -4.72 -19.75
N ARG A 242 -15.79 -4.17 -18.59
CA ARG A 242 -14.93 -2.99 -18.47
C ARG A 242 -13.50 -3.48 -18.18
N HIS A 243 -12.54 -2.96 -18.89
CA HIS A 243 -11.13 -3.23 -18.66
C HIS A 243 -10.39 -1.92 -18.45
N HIS A 244 -9.66 -1.81 -17.35
CA HIS A 244 -8.79 -0.66 -17.07
C HIS A 244 -7.50 -0.84 -17.85
N LEU A 245 -7.35 -0.14 -18.96
CA LEU A 245 -6.15 -0.17 -19.79
C LEU A 245 -4.99 0.56 -19.16
N LEU A 246 -5.26 1.77 -18.63
CA LEU A 246 -4.25 2.60 -18.00
C LEU A 246 -4.81 3.11 -16.67
N ASP A 247 -4.05 2.91 -15.61
CA ASP A 247 -4.16 3.64 -14.36
C ASP A 247 -2.86 4.41 -14.17
N SER A 248 -2.94 5.69 -13.91
CA SER A 248 -1.80 6.60 -13.75
C SER A 248 -2.06 7.55 -12.61
N GLU A 249 -1.09 7.69 -11.73
CA GLU A 249 -1.08 8.68 -10.66
C GLU A 249 0.24 9.42 -10.66
N VAL A 250 0.14 10.75 -10.59
CA VAL A 250 1.27 11.67 -10.42
C VAL A 250 1.02 12.46 -9.17
N SER A 251 1.97 12.49 -8.23
CA SER A 251 1.81 13.24 -6.98
C SER A 251 3.08 13.94 -6.55
N LEU A 252 2.88 15.11 -5.95
CA LEU A 252 3.94 16.00 -5.45
C LEU A 252 3.42 16.70 -4.20
N VAL A 253 4.28 16.95 -3.22
CA VAL A 253 3.96 17.77 -2.06
C VAL A 253 4.86 19.00 -2.04
N PHE A 254 4.25 20.17 -1.87
CA PHE A 254 4.92 21.44 -1.63
C PHE A 254 4.83 21.78 -0.15
N TYR A 255 5.96 22.14 0.45
CA TYR A 255 6.09 22.53 1.85
C TYR A 255 6.41 24.04 1.93
N PRO A 256 5.42 24.89 2.25
CA PRO A 256 5.64 26.33 2.39
C PRO A 256 6.68 26.70 3.45
N GLN A 257 7.00 25.79 4.36
CA GLN A 257 8.02 25.91 5.40
C GLN A 257 8.97 24.72 5.33
N GLY A 258 9.64 24.55 4.18
CA GLY A 258 10.50 23.41 3.89
C GLY A 258 11.60 23.17 4.92
N GLU A 259 12.21 24.22 5.46
CA GLU A 259 13.23 24.09 6.52
C GLU A 259 12.72 23.37 7.78
N ARG A 260 11.46 23.59 8.15
CA ARG A 260 10.83 22.93 9.30
C ARG A 260 10.26 21.56 8.92
N ASP A 261 9.59 21.47 7.79
CA ASP A 261 8.68 20.38 7.47
C ASP A 261 9.29 19.31 6.56
N ASN A 262 10.39 19.65 5.86
CA ASN A 262 10.98 18.76 4.83
C ASN A 262 12.52 18.89 4.76
N GLY A 263 13.21 19.08 5.87
CA GLY A 263 14.67 19.06 5.91
C GLY A 263 15.38 20.18 5.13
N GLY A 264 14.67 21.26 4.84
CA GLY A 264 15.19 22.42 4.10
C GLY A 264 14.74 22.51 2.65
N GLU A 265 13.96 21.56 2.18
CA GLU A 265 13.48 21.51 0.80
C GLU A 265 12.01 21.86 0.68
N ASP A 266 11.66 22.69 -0.31
CA ASP A 266 10.28 23.13 -0.52
C ASP A 266 9.41 22.07 -1.20
N LEU A 267 10.01 21.12 -1.92
CA LEU A 267 9.29 20.07 -2.64
C LEU A 267 9.64 18.69 -2.10
N SER A 268 8.65 17.80 -2.06
CA SER A 268 8.89 16.36 -1.88
C SER A 268 9.42 15.74 -3.17
N LEU A 269 9.72 14.44 -3.12
CA LEU A 269 9.88 13.65 -4.34
C LEU A 269 8.59 13.70 -5.18
N LEU A 270 8.77 13.78 -6.49
CA LEU A 270 7.71 13.61 -7.48
C LEU A 270 7.50 12.11 -7.70
N PHE A 271 6.32 11.61 -7.36
CA PHE A 271 5.95 10.22 -7.57
C PHE A 271 5.12 10.04 -8.82
N LEU A 272 5.49 9.03 -9.61
CA LEU A 272 4.80 8.60 -10.82
C LEU A 272 4.49 7.10 -10.67
N ASP A 273 3.20 6.73 -10.61
CA ASP A 273 2.77 5.31 -10.61
C ASP A 273 1.88 5.07 -11.83
N HIS A 274 2.36 4.23 -12.74
CA HIS A 274 1.67 3.91 -13.98
C HIS A 274 1.48 2.41 -14.11
N THR A 275 0.28 1.99 -14.39
CA THR A 275 -0.02 0.60 -14.74
C THR A 275 -0.78 0.56 -16.05
N LEU A 276 -0.14 0.03 -17.08
CA LEU A 276 -0.74 -0.25 -18.38
C LEU A 276 -1.09 -1.74 -18.47
N ARG A 277 -2.36 -2.07 -18.64
CA ARG A 277 -2.85 -3.43 -18.89
C ARG A 277 -3.19 -3.56 -20.37
N ALA A 278 -2.19 -3.91 -21.17
CA ALA A 278 -2.34 -4.03 -22.60
C ALA A 278 -3.33 -5.12 -23.00
N SER A 279 -3.50 -6.15 -22.17
CA SER A 279 -4.53 -7.19 -22.30
C SER A 279 -4.85 -7.78 -20.91
N GLU A 280 -5.79 -8.75 -20.86
CA GLU A 280 -6.02 -9.54 -19.63
C GLU A 280 -4.76 -10.31 -19.19
N SER A 281 -3.86 -10.58 -20.13
CA SER A 281 -2.66 -11.40 -19.94
C SER A 281 -1.36 -10.59 -19.88
N LEU A 282 -1.38 -9.29 -20.19
CA LEU A 282 -0.16 -8.48 -20.25
C LEU A 282 -0.34 -7.15 -19.53
N SER A 283 0.50 -6.91 -18.53
CA SER A 283 0.57 -5.65 -17.82
C SER A 283 2.00 -5.15 -17.68
N LEU A 284 2.14 -3.82 -17.75
CA LEU A 284 3.38 -3.09 -17.48
C LEU A 284 3.11 -2.19 -16.30
N ARG A 285 4.00 -2.17 -15.34
CA ARG A 285 3.98 -1.23 -14.22
C ARG A 285 5.27 -0.45 -14.19
N SER A 286 5.15 0.85 -13.95
CA SER A 286 6.27 1.77 -13.74
C SER A 286 5.95 2.61 -12.51
N TRP A 287 6.83 2.57 -11.53
CA TRP A 287 6.81 3.42 -10.36
C TRP A 287 8.13 4.17 -10.27
N ILE A 288 8.08 5.49 -10.22
CA ILE A 288 9.26 6.35 -10.28
C ILE A 288 9.15 7.42 -9.20
N ALA A 289 10.23 7.65 -8.48
CA ALA A 289 10.41 8.79 -7.60
C ALA A 289 11.56 9.64 -8.13
N LEU A 290 11.27 10.92 -8.40
CA LEU A 290 12.23 11.90 -8.90
C LEU A 290 12.40 12.99 -7.86
N ASP A 291 13.61 13.47 -7.69
CA ASP A 291 13.89 14.64 -6.85
C ASP A 291 13.84 15.92 -7.67
N PRO A 292 12.79 16.76 -7.54
CA PRO A 292 12.72 18.03 -8.26
C PRO A 292 13.69 19.07 -7.72
N ASN A 293 14.22 18.93 -6.50
CA ASN A 293 15.18 19.83 -5.91
C ASN A 293 16.59 19.58 -6.48
N ASP A 294 16.86 18.36 -6.96
CA ASP A 294 18.12 17.96 -7.63
C ASP A 294 17.88 17.71 -9.15
N GLY A 295 17.26 18.68 -9.83
CA GLY A 295 17.11 18.64 -11.29
C GLY A 295 16.32 17.45 -11.83
N PHE A 296 15.39 16.89 -11.06
CA PHE A 296 14.61 15.68 -11.37
C PHE A 296 15.47 14.42 -11.49
N SER A 297 16.51 14.33 -10.66
CA SER A 297 17.28 13.10 -10.56
C SER A 297 16.39 11.95 -10.12
N ASP A 298 16.66 10.73 -10.64
CA ASP A 298 15.95 9.52 -10.26
C ASP A 298 16.44 9.02 -8.90
N GLU A 299 15.58 9.05 -7.91
CA GLU A 299 15.85 8.51 -6.58
C GLU A 299 15.51 7.02 -6.51
N ARG A 300 14.43 6.65 -7.18
CA ARG A 300 14.02 5.25 -7.27
C ARG A 300 13.15 5.00 -8.47
N MET A 301 13.41 3.91 -9.18
CA MET A 301 12.57 3.38 -10.25
C MET A 301 12.28 1.90 -10.02
N ASP A 302 11.03 1.50 -10.18
CA ASP A 302 10.59 0.10 -10.15
C ASP A 302 9.72 -0.13 -11.39
N ASN A 303 10.27 -0.84 -12.37
CA ASN A 303 9.58 -1.14 -13.61
C ASN A 303 9.40 -2.64 -13.75
N SER A 304 8.23 -3.08 -14.14
CA SER A 304 7.97 -4.50 -14.38
C SER A 304 7.02 -4.75 -15.52
N ILE A 305 7.23 -5.88 -16.18
CA ILE A 305 6.32 -6.46 -17.16
C ILE A 305 5.87 -7.82 -16.65
N ARG A 306 4.57 -8.03 -16.61
CA ARG A 306 3.96 -9.29 -16.24
C ARG A 306 3.16 -9.84 -17.42
N ALA A 307 3.38 -11.09 -17.74
CA ALA A 307 2.64 -11.82 -18.75
C ALA A 307 2.02 -13.09 -18.14
N GLU A 308 0.73 -13.33 -18.38
CA GLU A 308 0.10 -14.64 -18.19
C GLU A 308 0.30 -15.44 -19.47
N VAL A 309 1.35 -16.28 -19.49
CA VAL A 309 1.71 -17.07 -20.66
C VAL A 309 0.64 -18.14 -20.94
N VAL A 310 0.10 -18.72 -19.87
CA VAL A 310 -1.08 -19.61 -19.93
C VAL A 310 -2.07 -19.12 -18.89
N PRO A 311 -3.21 -18.54 -19.29
CA PRO A 311 -4.17 -17.95 -18.36
C PRO A 311 -4.59 -18.89 -17.24
N GLY A 312 -4.42 -18.43 -16.01
CA GLY A 312 -4.76 -19.18 -14.79
C GLY A 312 -3.85 -20.38 -14.48
N LEU A 313 -2.80 -20.61 -15.26
CA LEU A 313 -1.84 -21.70 -15.03
C LEU A 313 -0.40 -21.18 -14.83
N PHE A 314 0.07 -20.30 -15.68
CA PHE A 314 1.46 -19.86 -15.68
C PHE A 314 1.57 -18.38 -15.97
N SER A 315 2.26 -17.65 -15.08
CA SER A 315 2.62 -16.25 -15.31
C SER A 315 4.11 -16.01 -15.09
N ALA A 316 4.65 -15.07 -15.84
CA ALA A 316 6.01 -14.57 -15.70
C ALA A 316 6.01 -13.07 -15.46
N THR A 317 6.84 -12.62 -14.54
CA THR A 317 7.13 -11.20 -14.31
C THR A 317 8.62 -10.99 -14.47
N LEU A 318 9.00 -9.95 -15.19
CA LEU A 318 10.37 -9.45 -15.27
C LEU A 318 10.35 -8.00 -14.81
N GLY A 319 11.34 -7.59 -14.05
CA GLY A 319 11.40 -6.23 -13.57
C GLY A 319 12.81 -5.77 -13.27
N ASN A 320 12.91 -4.47 -13.07
CA ASN A 320 14.12 -3.76 -12.68
C ASN A 320 13.76 -2.78 -11.56
N VAL A 321 14.59 -2.76 -10.52
CA VAL A 321 14.52 -1.78 -9.44
C VAL A 321 15.85 -1.06 -9.37
N ASN A 322 15.81 0.24 -9.58
CA ASN A 322 16.95 1.14 -9.35
C ASN A 322 16.63 2.02 -8.14
N ALA A 323 17.54 2.14 -7.19
CA ALA A 323 17.40 3.00 -6.03
C ALA A 323 18.74 3.61 -5.66
N LYS A 324 18.77 4.93 -5.46
CA LYS A 324 19.92 5.61 -4.89
C LYS A 324 20.06 5.25 -3.42
N ALA A 325 21.29 5.25 -2.95
CA ALA A 325 21.60 5.03 -1.55
C ALA A 325 21.12 6.21 -0.70
N VAL A 326 20.59 5.89 0.47
CA VAL A 326 20.33 6.89 1.50
C VAL A 326 21.56 6.97 2.41
N GLY A 327 22.26 8.11 2.41
CA GLY A 327 23.46 8.32 3.21
C GLY A 327 24.72 7.72 2.58
N ALA A 328 25.54 7.02 3.39
CA ALA A 328 26.83 6.45 2.95
C ALA A 328 26.72 5.05 2.28
N GLY A 329 25.50 4.64 1.91
CA GLY A 329 25.27 3.37 1.21
C GLY A 329 25.71 3.42 -0.26
N GLU A 330 25.62 2.29 -0.95
CA GLU A 330 25.82 2.19 -2.38
C GLU A 330 24.48 2.16 -3.11
N ASP A 331 24.42 2.80 -4.27
CA ASP A 331 23.27 2.71 -5.17
C ASP A 331 23.01 1.24 -5.52
N SER A 332 21.76 0.89 -5.70
CA SER A 332 21.37 -0.48 -6.02
C SER A 332 20.58 -0.53 -7.33
N ASN A 333 20.93 -1.49 -8.18
CA ASN A 333 20.22 -1.74 -9.41
C ASN A 333 19.96 -3.24 -9.54
N PHE A 334 18.73 -3.66 -9.22
CA PHE A 334 18.33 -5.06 -9.29
C PHE A 334 17.51 -5.34 -10.54
N VAL A 335 17.84 -6.43 -11.21
CA VAL A 335 16.97 -7.07 -12.20
C VAL A 335 16.40 -8.34 -11.56
N TYR A 336 15.09 -8.53 -11.67
CA TYR A 336 14.44 -9.69 -11.10
C TYR A 336 13.51 -10.39 -12.07
N GLY A 337 13.33 -11.68 -11.85
CA GLY A 337 12.36 -12.52 -12.53
C GLY A 337 11.53 -13.31 -11.53
N LEU A 338 10.21 -13.37 -11.76
CA LEU A 338 9.28 -14.16 -10.98
C LEU A 338 8.47 -15.05 -11.93
N LEU A 339 8.55 -16.35 -11.73
CA LEU A 339 7.73 -17.34 -12.41
C LEU A 339 6.71 -17.89 -11.43
N SER A 340 5.44 -17.90 -11.80
CA SER A 340 4.36 -18.42 -10.96
C SER A 340 3.59 -19.48 -11.72
N LEU A 341 3.44 -20.65 -11.11
CA LEU A 341 2.77 -21.82 -11.67
C LEU A 341 1.60 -22.24 -10.75
N TYR A 342 0.43 -22.41 -11.34
CA TYR A 342 -0.80 -22.82 -10.67
C TYR A 342 -1.38 -24.07 -11.34
N PRO A 343 -0.70 -25.24 -11.28
CA PRO A 343 -1.08 -26.44 -12.07
C PRO A 343 -2.46 -26.99 -11.72
N GLN A 344 -2.96 -26.64 -10.55
CA GLN A 344 -4.32 -26.91 -10.09
C GLN A 344 -4.71 -25.82 -9.09
N GLU A 345 -6.00 -25.61 -8.86
CA GLU A 345 -6.46 -24.60 -7.88
C GLU A 345 -5.87 -24.77 -6.48
N LYS A 346 -5.36 -25.95 -6.17
CA LYS A 346 -4.82 -26.33 -4.86
C LYS A 346 -3.31 -26.21 -4.76
N TRP A 347 -2.59 -26.19 -5.86
CA TRP A 347 -1.15 -26.13 -5.89
C TRP A 347 -0.68 -24.78 -6.41
N ARG A 348 0.38 -24.25 -5.81
CA ARG A 348 1.06 -23.03 -6.21
C ARG A 348 2.55 -23.24 -6.11
N ALA A 349 3.27 -22.92 -7.16
CA ALA A 349 4.72 -22.90 -7.15
C ALA A 349 5.20 -21.55 -7.65
N GLN A 350 6.22 -20.98 -7.02
CA GLN A 350 6.84 -19.74 -7.44
C GLN A 350 8.35 -19.92 -7.41
N PHE A 351 8.99 -19.36 -8.41
CA PHE A 351 10.43 -19.21 -8.49
C PHE A 351 10.76 -17.75 -8.68
N TYR A 352 11.59 -17.21 -7.82
CA TYR A 352 12.07 -15.85 -7.86
C TYR A 352 13.59 -15.86 -8.00
N TYR A 353 14.11 -14.97 -8.82
CA TYR A 353 15.52 -14.67 -8.97
C TYR A 353 15.70 -13.17 -9.06
N ALA A 354 16.62 -12.60 -8.28
CA ALA A 354 17.06 -11.22 -8.40
C ALA A 354 18.59 -11.14 -8.39
N ARG A 355 19.12 -10.19 -9.15
CA ARG A 355 20.56 -9.92 -9.18
C ARG A 355 20.79 -8.42 -9.17
N ASN A 356 21.69 -7.96 -8.31
CA ASN A 356 22.23 -6.61 -8.38
C ASN A 356 23.23 -6.54 -9.55
N ILE A 357 23.00 -5.60 -10.49
CA ILE A 357 23.87 -5.44 -11.67
C ILE A 357 25.14 -4.66 -11.30
N GLN A 358 25.11 -3.83 -10.27
CA GLN A 358 26.25 -3.03 -9.82
C GLN A 358 27.19 -3.85 -8.92
N SER A 359 26.65 -4.74 -8.09
CA SER A 359 27.40 -5.66 -7.24
C SER A 359 27.31 -7.07 -7.82
N GLU A 360 28.44 -7.66 -8.26
CA GLU A 360 28.45 -9.02 -8.82
C GLU A 360 28.08 -10.09 -7.79
N LYS A 361 28.10 -9.75 -6.50
CA LYS A 361 27.90 -10.69 -5.38
C LYS A 361 26.46 -10.77 -4.88
N ASP A 362 25.64 -9.74 -5.13
CA ASP A 362 24.28 -9.70 -4.57
C ASP A 362 23.29 -10.40 -5.51
N SER A 363 22.99 -11.63 -5.21
CA SER A 363 21.91 -12.36 -5.90
C SER A 363 21.02 -13.08 -4.90
N GLU A 364 19.74 -13.04 -5.13
CA GLU A 364 18.73 -13.76 -4.36
C GLU A 364 18.00 -14.77 -5.23
N VAL A 365 17.87 -15.99 -4.73
CA VAL A 365 17.05 -17.04 -5.34
C VAL A 365 16.05 -17.51 -4.31
N SER A 366 14.76 -17.55 -4.66
CA SER A 366 13.80 -18.19 -3.78
C SER A 366 12.85 -19.11 -4.55
N PHE A 367 12.42 -20.15 -3.86
CA PHE A 367 11.46 -21.11 -4.35
C PHE A 367 10.39 -21.34 -3.30
N THR A 368 9.13 -21.20 -3.69
CA THR A 368 7.99 -21.44 -2.83
C THR A 368 7.11 -22.51 -3.46
N LEU A 369 6.75 -23.56 -2.71
CA LEU A 369 5.77 -24.56 -3.08
C LEU A 369 4.66 -24.59 -2.05
N GLY A 370 3.42 -24.32 -2.48
CA GLY A 370 2.26 -24.27 -1.62
C GLY A 370 1.16 -25.24 -2.03
N ARG A 371 0.47 -25.78 -1.05
CA ARG A 371 -0.77 -26.55 -1.27
C ARG A 371 -1.89 -26.05 -0.37
N VAL A 372 -3.03 -25.73 -0.98
CA VAL A 372 -4.24 -25.32 -0.28
C VAL A 372 -5.13 -26.53 -0.07
N PHE A 373 -5.42 -26.82 1.20
CA PHE A 373 -6.38 -27.82 1.64
C PHE A 373 -7.71 -27.15 2.00
N HIS A 374 -8.71 -27.92 2.38
CA HIS A 374 -10.04 -27.37 2.67
C HIS A 374 -10.05 -26.37 3.84
N ARG A 375 -9.23 -26.58 4.86
CA ARG A 375 -9.20 -25.78 6.10
C ARG A 375 -7.85 -25.13 6.40
N TYR A 376 -6.83 -25.46 5.64
CA TYR A 376 -5.50 -24.92 5.83
C TYR A 376 -4.72 -24.90 4.51
N ALA A 377 -3.66 -24.12 4.48
CA ALA A 377 -2.65 -24.15 3.43
C ALA A 377 -1.29 -24.41 4.05
N LEU A 378 -0.46 -25.15 3.34
CA LEU A 378 0.91 -25.48 3.72
C LEU A 378 1.83 -24.94 2.63
N PHE A 379 2.88 -24.21 3.03
CA PHE A 379 3.88 -23.65 2.14
C PHE A 379 5.27 -24.10 2.61
N PHE A 380 6.07 -24.52 1.65
CA PHE A 380 7.51 -24.73 1.78
C PHE A 380 8.19 -23.60 1.05
N GLU A 381 9.13 -22.94 1.69
CA GLU A 381 9.89 -21.87 1.11
C GLU A 381 11.37 -22.11 1.35
N TYR A 382 12.14 -21.96 0.30
CA TYR A 382 13.60 -21.97 0.32
C TYR A 382 14.09 -20.67 -0.27
N SER A 383 15.00 -19.98 0.40
CA SER A 383 15.70 -18.82 -0.13
C SER A 383 17.19 -18.91 0.09
N PHE A 384 17.94 -18.43 -0.89
CA PHE A 384 19.38 -18.28 -0.86
C PHE A 384 19.72 -16.84 -1.22
N ASP A 385 20.52 -16.18 -0.38
CA ASP A 385 20.98 -14.82 -0.55
C ASP A 385 22.50 -14.80 -0.55
N ALA A 386 23.12 -14.57 -1.70
CA ALA A 386 24.59 -14.54 -1.86
C ALA A 386 25.21 -13.21 -1.40
N GLY A 387 24.39 -12.17 -1.10
CA GLY A 387 24.87 -10.85 -0.65
C GLY A 387 25.14 -10.75 0.85
N GLU A 388 24.54 -11.60 1.66
CA GLU A 388 24.70 -11.64 3.13
C GLU A 388 25.27 -12.99 3.58
N ASP A 389 26.59 -13.14 3.53
CA ASP A 389 27.31 -14.32 4.06
C ASP A 389 26.74 -15.69 3.59
N ASP A 390 26.29 -15.78 2.32
CA ASP A 390 25.68 -16.99 1.74
C ASP A 390 24.53 -17.56 2.60
N ASN A 391 23.63 -16.69 3.04
CA ASN A 391 22.54 -17.07 3.92
C ASN A 391 21.49 -17.95 3.21
N GLN A 392 21.25 -19.14 3.76
CA GLN A 392 20.22 -20.07 3.30
C GLN A 392 19.11 -20.16 4.34
N THR A 393 17.87 -19.95 3.88
CA THR A 393 16.70 -20.05 4.75
C THR A 393 15.75 -21.11 4.22
N PHE A 394 15.32 -21.99 5.09
CA PHE A 394 14.25 -22.94 4.82
C PHE A 394 13.12 -22.71 5.80
N SER A 395 11.90 -22.52 5.29
CA SER A 395 10.74 -22.33 6.13
C SER A 395 9.55 -23.23 5.73
N ILE A 396 8.76 -23.60 6.73
CA ILE A 396 7.48 -24.31 6.56
C ILE A 396 6.41 -23.45 7.20
N ASN A 397 5.51 -22.92 6.38
CA ASN A 397 4.44 -22.06 6.81
C ASN A 397 3.10 -22.79 6.76
N PHE A 398 2.42 -22.83 7.90
CA PHE A 398 1.07 -23.37 8.02
C PHE A 398 0.07 -22.21 8.18
N ARG A 399 -1.02 -22.27 7.40
CA ARG A 399 -2.05 -21.23 7.40
C ARG A 399 -3.45 -21.81 7.48
N PRO A 400 -4.28 -21.44 8.46
CA PRO A 400 -5.70 -21.74 8.44
C PRO A 400 -6.39 -21.03 7.27
N VAL A 401 -7.23 -21.74 6.51
CA VAL A 401 -8.06 -21.17 5.45
C VAL A 401 -9.44 -20.85 6.02
N GLY A 402 -9.95 -19.66 5.75
CA GLY A 402 -11.25 -19.19 6.25
C GLY A 402 -11.16 -18.10 7.32
N PHE A 403 -9.97 -17.78 7.82
CA PHE A 403 -9.76 -16.57 8.62
C PHE A 403 -9.37 -15.42 7.70
N ALA A 404 -10.28 -14.47 7.50
CA ALA A 404 -9.99 -13.28 6.73
C ALA A 404 -8.86 -12.48 7.40
N GLY A 405 -7.74 -12.27 6.69
CA GLY A 405 -6.62 -11.44 7.13
C GLY A 405 -5.33 -12.16 7.49
N ALA A 406 -5.29 -13.50 7.50
CA ALA A 406 -4.06 -14.25 7.77
C ALA A 406 -3.30 -14.57 6.47
N GLY A 407 -2.68 -13.60 5.84
CA GLY A 407 -1.84 -13.83 4.68
C GLY A 407 -0.78 -12.76 4.50
N PRO A 408 0.44 -13.04 3.99
CA PRO A 408 1.32 -12.00 3.52
C PRO A 408 0.56 -11.12 2.51
N ARG A 409 0.73 -9.82 2.60
CA ARG A 409 0.04 -8.84 1.73
C ARG A 409 0.27 -9.07 0.23
N SER A 410 1.34 -9.80 -0.14
CA SER A 410 1.63 -10.21 -1.51
C SER A 410 0.59 -11.16 -2.13
N TRP A 411 -0.13 -11.93 -1.31
CA TRP A 411 -1.12 -12.89 -1.77
C TRP A 411 -2.57 -12.37 -1.79
N SER A 412 -2.83 -11.21 -1.16
CA SER A 412 -4.17 -10.59 -1.10
C SER A 412 -4.50 -9.69 -2.30
N ARG A 413 -3.60 -9.55 -3.26
CA ARG A 413 -3.78 -8.71 -4.46
C ARG A 413 -4.05 -9.50 -5.74
N TRP A 414 -4.67 -10.67 -5.60
CA TRP A 414 -5.11 -11.47 -6.76
C TRP A 414 -6.61 -11.70 -6.78
#